data_32e30b7d0a8106bfba3fd161c70785aa
#
_entry.id   32e30b7d0a8106bfba3fd161c70785aa
#
_cell.length_a   1.000
_cell.length_b   1.000
_cell.length_c   1.000
_cell.angle_alpha   90.00
_cell.angle_beta   90.00
_cell.angle_gamma   90.00
#
_symmetry.space_group_name_H-M   'P 1'
#
loop_
_entity.id
_entity.type
_entity.pdbx_description
1 polymer ?
#
loop_
_entity_poly.entity_id
_entity_poly.type
_entity_poly.pdbx_seq_one_letter_code
_entity_poly.pdbx_strand_id
1 'polypeptide(L)'
;MVIEEVMGRSTQGKTEPFIWRGDDGETYYVKGAGAGRRSLICEWVAAQLATDFGLPIAEYAIADVPDALIALGVRTDLRKDLGSGLVFASRLLPHAQELTPTTRELVPDDVAIDVLVFDWWLKNEDRHLTDSGGNPNLLWDTSGEKLAVIDHNLAFDPDFNVENFLESHVFAHLWNRVFGDHIVRLAYKTKMIQVLNRLETVRASIPNSWWWVDEGVPAQITWDAISACLDRCRRDDFWDIS
;
A
#
# COMPACT_ATOMS: atom_id res chain seq x y z
N MET A 1 13.93 -0.86 -13.37
CA MET A 1 14.70 -1.74 -12.48
C MET A 1 14.53 -3.17 -12.95
N VAL A 2 15.61 -3.92 -13.03
CA VAL A 2 15.61 -5.35 -13.37
C VAL A 2 16.00 -6.15 -12.14
N ILE A 3 15.35 -7.29 -11.92
CA ILE A 3 15.65 -8.17 -10.81
C ILE A 3 16.80 -9.11 -11.20
N GLU A 4 17.87 -9.12 -10.42
CA GLU A 4 19.07 -9.92 -10.70
C GLU A 4 19.17 -11.20 -9.88
N GLU A 5 18.77 -11.16 -8.60
CA GLU A 5 19.00 -12.28 -7.68
C GLU A 5 17.84 -12.48 -6.70
N VAL A 6 17.41 -13.74 -6.56
CA VAL A 6 16.45 -14.16 -5.51
C VAL A 6 17.22 -14.46 -4.23
N MET A 7 17.04 -13.67 -3.20
CA MET A 7 17.68 -13.89 -1.91
C MET A 7 16.88 -14.84 -1.00
N GLY A 8 15.55 -14.90 -1.16
CA GLY A 8 14.70 -15.77 -0.36
C GLY A 8 13.24 -15.32 -0.30
N ARG A 9 12.52 -15.84 0.70
CA ARG A 9 11.19 -15.34 1.10
C ARG A 9 11.29 -14.68 2.46
N SER A 10 10.50 -13.64 2.68
CA SER A 10 10.31 -13.07 4.00
C SER A 10 9.57 -14.08 4.89
N THR A 11 9.99 -14.18 6.12
CA THR A 11 9.25 -14.88 7.19
C THR A 11 8.28 -13.93 7.90
N GLN A 12 8.26 -12.65 7.51
CA GLN A 12 7.38 -11.62 8.03
C GLN A 12 6.23 -11.38 7.07
N GLY A 13 5.03 -11.20 7.62
CA GLY A 13 3.80 -10.96 6.86
C GLY A 13 3.13 -12.24 6.33
N LYS A 14 1.80 -12.19 6.17
CA LYS A 14 0.99 -13.33 5.70
C LYS A 14 1.26 -13.74 4.26
N THR A 15 1.73 -12.82 3.42
CA THR A 15 1.95 -13.03 1.98
C THR A 15 3.34 -13.56 1.65
N GLU A 16 4.24 -13.67 2.66
CA GLU A 16 5.62 -14.16 2.48
C GLU A 16 6.29 -13.62 1.19
N PRO A 17 6.39 -12.28 1.03
CA PRO A 17 6.91 -11.71 -0.22
C PRO A 17 8.33 -12.17 -0.49
N PHE A 18 8.70 -12.20 -1.75
CA PHE A 18 10.07 -12.52 -2.14
C PHE A 18 11.01 -11.38 -1.80
N ILE A 19 12.22 -11.73 -1.33
CA ILE A 19 13.32 -10.78 -1.10
C ILE A 19 14.28 -10.90 -2.29
N TRP A 20 14.54 -9.77 -2.95
CA TRP A 20 15.30 -9.70 -4.18
C TRP A 20 16.33 -8.59 -4.16
N ARG A 21 17.40 -8.77 -4.94
CA ARG A 21 18.35 -7.70 -5.26
C ARG A 21 18.03 -7.15 -6.65
N GLY A 22 17.94 -5.81 -6.75
CA GLY A 22 17.82 -5.09 -8.01
C GLY A 22 19.19 -4.83 -8.67
N ASP A 23 19.14 -4.42 -9.94
CA ASP A 23 20.30 -3.99 -10.73
C ASP A 23 20.96 -2.71 -10.18
N ASP A 24 20.32 -2.03 -9.25
CA ASP A 24 20.86 -0.90 -8.46
C ASP A 24 21.63 -1.34 -7.20
N GLY A 25 21.69 -2.65 -6.91
CA GLY A 25 22.32 -3.25 -5.75
C GLY A 25 21.52 -3.21 -4.47
N GLU A 26 20.33 -2.63 -4.49
CA GLU A 26 19.44 -2.52 -3.33
C GLU A 26 18.54 -3.76 -3.19
N THR A 27 17.98 -3.93 -2.00
CA THR A 27 17.13 -5.09 -1.67
C THR A 27 15.67 -4.66 -1.62
N TYR A 28 14.79 -5.49 -2.20
CA TYR A 28 13.37 -5.21 -2.32
C TYR A 28 12.51 -6.39 -1.87
N TYR A 29 11.36 -6.06 -1.30
CA TYR A 29 10.23 -6.97 -1.20
C TYR A 29 9.44 -6.89 -2.50
N VAL A 30 9.22 -8.06 -3.13
CA VAL A 30 8.59 -8.13 -4.44
C VAL A 30 7.29 -8.93 -4.38
N LYS A 31 6.22 -8.33 -4.89
CA LYS A 31 4.90 -8.95 -5.06
C LYS A 31 4.69 -9.24 -6.55
N GLY A 32 4.60 -10.52 -6.91
CA GLY A 32 4.43 -10.98 -8.28
C GLY A 32 3.02 -11.48 -8.61
N ALA A 33 2.94 -12.37 -9.58
CA ALA A 33 1.67 -12.91 -10.09
C ALA A 33 0.80 -13.56 -9.02
N GLY A 34 1.42 -14.22 -8.02
CA GLY A 34 0.72 -14.85 -6.90
C GLY A 34 -0.02 -13.90 -5.99
N ALA A 35 0.38 -12.62 -5.93
CA ALA A 35 -0.35 -11.58 -5.21
C ALA A 35 -1.65 -11.17 -5.91
N GLY A 36 -1.81 -11.53 -7.19
CA GLY A 36 -2.94 -11.15 -8.03
C GLY A 36 -2.82 -9.74 -8.64
N ARG A 37 -3.38 -9.57 -9.84
CA ARG A 37 -3.30 -8.30 -10.59
C ARG A 37 -3.94 -7.13 -9.85
N ARG A 38 -5.06 -7.37 -9.16
CA ARG A 38 -5.72 -6.37 -8.31
C ARG A 38 -4.75 -5.81 -7.27
N SER A 39 -4.05 -6.69 -6.56
CA SER A 39 -3.08 -6.32 -5.54
C SER A 39 -1.96 -5.43 -6.09
N LEU A 40 -1.39 -5.78 -7.26
CA LEU A 40 -0.33 -4.97 -7.90
C LEU A 40 -0.83 -3.56 -8.28
N ILE A 41 -2.06 -3.47 -8.80
CA ILE A 41 -2.68 -2.18 -9.14
C ILE A 41 -2.92 -1.35 -7.87
N CYS A 42 -3.49 -1.96 -6.82
CA CYS A 42 -3.74 -1.28 -5.54
C CYS A 42 -2.46 -0.74 -4.93
N GLU A 43 -1.39 -1.57 -4.86
CA GLU A 43 -0.08 -1.16 -4.36
C GLU A 43 0.48 0.03 -5.13
N TRP A 44 0.48 -0.06 -6.46
CA TRP A 44 1.05 1.00 -7.29
C TRP A 44 0.29 2.32 -7.18
N VAL A 45 -1.04 2.26 -7.29
CA VAL A 45 -1.88 3.46 -7.21
C VAL A 45 -1.77 4.08 -5.83
N ALA A 46 -1.90 3.28 -4.77
CA ALA A 46 -1.80 3.78 -3.39
C ALA A 46 -0.41 4.37 -3.10
N ALA A 47 0.68 3.75 -3.58
CA ALA A 47 2.03 4.27 -3.39
C ALA A 47 2.23 5.64 -4.08
N GLN A 48 1.74 5.80 -5.32
CA GLN A 48 1.79 7.09 -6.03
C GLN A 48 1.00 8.17 -5.28
N LEU A 49 -0.23 7.85 -4.85
CA LEU A 49 -1.07 8.77 -4.09
C LEU A 49 -0.49 9.09 -2.72
N ALA A 50 0.09 8.11 -2.01
CA ALA A 50 0.75 8.29 -0.72
C ALA A 50 1.94 9.25 -0.82
N THR A 51 2.74 9.12 -1.88
CA THR A 51 3.86 10.04 -2.17
C THR A 51 3.34 11.46 -2.37
N ASP A 52 2.32 11.65 -3.21
CA ASP A 52 1.73 12.95 -3.47
C ASP A 52 0.99 13.52 -2.25
N PHE A 53 0.45 12.66 -1.40
CA PHE A 53 -0.17 13.02 -0.12
C PHE A 53 0.87 13.38 0.95
N GLY A 54 2.13 12.99 0.78
CA GLY A 54 3.23 13.27 1.71
C GLY A 54 3.35 12.27 2.85
N LEU A 55 2.84 11.05 2.70
CA LEU A 55 3.07 9.97 3.66
C LEU A 55 4.52 9.46 3.60
N PRO A 56 5.08 9.02 4.72
CA PRO A 56 6.39 8.38 4.78
C PRO A 56 6.33 6.95 4.23
N ILE A 57 6.19 6.81 2.92
CA ILE A 57 6.14 5.51 2.26
C ILE A 57 7.55 5.00 1.95
N ALA A 58 7.78 3.68 2.05
CA ALA A 58 9.01 3.06 1.58
C ALA A 58 9.19 3.30 0.07
N GLU A 59 10.41 3.48 -0.39
CA GLU A 59 10.71 3.61 -1.82
C GLU A 59 10.17 2.41 -2.59
N TYR A 60 9.60 2.65 -3.75
CA TYR A 60 8.95 1.62 -4.56
C TYR A 60 9.23 1.79 -6.04
N ALA A 61 9.12 0.70 -6.78
CA ALA A 61 9.34 0.68 -8.22
C ALA A 61 8.50 -0.41 -8.91
N ILE A 62 8.35 -0.27 -10.21
CA ILE A 62 8.01 -1.39 -11.07
C ILE A 62 9.31 -2.06 -11.47
N ALA A 63 9.40 -3.36 -11.18
CA ALA A 63 10.54 -4.19 -11.53
C ALA A 63 10.16 -5.19 -12.62
N ASP A 64 11.12 -5.57 -13.45
CA ASP A 64 10.96 -6.61 -14.45
C ASP A 64 11.63 -7.90 -13.97
N VAL A 65 10.89 -9.00 -13.98
CA VAL A 65 11.36 -10.34 -13.67
C VAL A 65 11.63 -11.05 -14.99
N PRO A 66 12.90 -11.23 -15.40
CA PRO A 66 13.23 -11.89 -16.66
C PRO A 66 12.73 -13.34 -16.74
N ASP A 67 12.21 -13.75 -17.89
CA ASP A 67 11.80 -15.15 -18.15
C ASP A 67 12.92 -16.13 -17.86
N ALA A 68 14.16 -15.79 -18.22
CA ALA A 68 15.34 -16.60 -17.99
C ALA A 68 15.55 -16.92 -16.50
N LEU A 69 15.27 -15.97 -15.61
CA LEU A 69 15.41 -16.15 -14.18
C LEU A 69 14.40 -17.19 -13.64
N ILE A 70 13.18 -17.14 -14.16
CA ILE A 70 12.13 -18.09 -13.81
C ILE A 70 12.41 -19.48 -14.41
N ALA A 71 12.95 -19.55 -15.63
CA ALA A 71 13.28 -20.80 -16.30
C ALA A 71 14.46 -21.55 -15.65
N LEU A 72 15.47 -20.81 -15.18
CA LEU A 72 16.64 -21.38 -14.48
C LEU A 72 16.34 -21.75 -13.02
N GLY A 73 15.24 -21.27 -12.47
CA GLY A 73 14.86 -21.48 -11.08
C GLY A 73 14.56 -22.95 -10.79
N VAL A 74 15.34 -23.56 -9.90
CA VAL A 74 15.11 -24.89 -9.35
C VAL A 74 13.85 -24.94 -8.46
N ARG A 75 13.33 -23.77 -8.07
CA ARG A 75 12.22 -23.61 -7.12
C ARG A 75 10.90 -23.44 -7.87
N THR A 76 9.99 -24.37 -7.67
CA THR A 76 8.64 -24.37 -8.29
C THR A 76 7.76 -23.20 -7.79
N ASP A 77 8.04 -22.68 -6.57
CA ASP A 77 7.34 -21.54 -6.00
C ASP A 77 7.61 -20.24 -6.78
N LEU A 78 8.82 -20.05 -7.31
CA LEU A 78 9.14 -18.88 -8.13
C LEU A 78 8.27 -18.80 -9.39
N ARG A 79 8.02 -19.92 -10.06
CA ARG A 79 7.18 -19.96 -11.26
C ARG A 79 5.72 -19.64 -10.94
N LYS A 80 5.21 -20.20 -9.85
CA LYS A 80 3.79 -20.13 -9.50
C LYS A 80 3.41 -18.79 -8.85
N ASP A 81 4.23 -18.34 -7.90
CA ASP A 81 3.88 -17.22 -7.04
C ASP A 81 4.45 -15.89 -7.53
N LEU A 82 5.66 -15.91 -8.14
CA LEU A 82 6.25 -14.71 -8.67
C LEU A 82 5.83 -14.46 -10.12
N GLY A 83 6.03 -15.45 -11.00
CA GLY A 83 5.87 -15.30 -12.44
C GLY A 83 6.93 -14.38 -13.06
N SER A 84 6.97 -14.31 -14.39
CA SER A 84 7.79 -13.34 -15.13
C SER A 84 7.01 -12.07 -15.47
N GLY A 85 7.76 -11.04 -15.89
CA GLY A 85 7.23 -9.74 -16.30
C GLY A 85 7.18 -8.71 -15.18
N LEU A 86 6.34 -7.70 -15.33
CA LEU A 86 6.32 -6.55 -14.44
C LEU A 86 5.66 -6.88 -13.10
N VAL A 87 6.34 -6.50 -12.00
CA VAL A 87 5.95 -6.72 -10.60
C VAL A 87 6.09 -5.44 -9.79
N PHE A 88 5.41 -5.38 -8.64
CA PHE A 88 5.59 -4.31 -7.67
C PHE A 88 6.75 -4.64 -6.73
N ALA A 89 7.66 -3.70 -6.53
CA ALA A 89 8.80 -3.81 -5.63
C ALA A 89 8.79 -2.67 -4.61
N SER A 90 8.94 -2.99 -3.33
CA SER A 90 9.09 -2.05 -2.22
C SER A 90 10.45 -2.24 -1.58
N ARG A 91 11.22 -1.14 -1.40
CA ARG A 91 12.58 -1.20 -0.88
C ARG A 91 12.59 -1.71 0.56
N LEU A 92 13.48 -2.65 0.84
CA LEU A 92 13.72 -3.13 2.20
C LEU A 92 14.37 -2.03 3.04
N LEU A 93 13.81 -1.78 4.21
CA LEU A 93 14.32 -0.84 5.20
C LEU A 93 15.11 -1.62 6.26
N PRO A 94 16.46 -1.57 6.28
CA PRO A 94 17.28 -2.53 7.02
C PRO A 94 17.16 -2.43 8.55
N HIS A 95 16.71 -1.30 9.07
CA HIS A 95 16.59 -1.06 10.52
C HIS A 95 15.14 -0.90 10.99
N ALA A 96 14.20 -1.16 10.12
CA ALA A 96 12.78 -1.04 10.42
C ALA A 96 12.22 -2.38 10.90
N GLN A 97 11.36 -2.31 11.91
CA GLN A 97 10.62 -3.43 12.47
C GLN A 97 9.12 -3.14 12.38
N GLU A 98 8.31 -4.17 12.38
CA GLU A 98 6.87 -4.00 12.42
C GLU A 98 6.44 -3.17 13.63
N LEU A 99 5.51 -2.25 13.42
CA LEU A 99 4.97 -1.39 14.47
C LEU A 99 4.27 -2.24 15.54
N THR A 100 4.61 -2.02 16.78
CA THR A 100 4.01 -2.67 17.95
C THR A 100 3.12 -1.69 18.71
N PRO A 101 2.24 -2.16 19.63
CA PRO A 101 1.48 -1.25 20.50
C PRO A 101 2.37 -0.25 21.26
N THR A 102 3.57 -0.67 21.67
CA THR A 102 4.52 0.20 22.38
C THR A 102 5.13 1.26 21.45
N THR A 103 5.56 0.86 20.25
CA THR A 103 6.17 1.82 19.31
C THR A 103 5.15 2.70 18.60
N ARG A 104 3.87 2.30 18.57
CA ARG A 104 2.77 3.16 18.12
C ARG A 104 2.70 4.49 18.86
N GLU A 105 2.97 4.48 20.17
CA GLU A 105 2.95 5.67 21.01
C GLU A 105 4.10 6.66 20.70
N LEU A 106 5.10 6.22 19.93
CA LEU A 106 6.21 7.08 19.47
C LEU A 106 5.91 7.79 18.15
N VAL A 107 4.86 7.37 17.45
CA VAL A 107 4.47 7.98 16.17
C VAL A 107 3.90 9.37 16.41
N PRO A 108 4.42 10.44 15.77
CA PRO A 108 3.84 11.76 15.89
C PRO A 108 2.37 11.79 15.44
N ASP A 109 1.53 12.50 16.18
CA ASP A 109 0.08 12.55 15.92
C ASP A 109 -0.28 13.03 14.52
N ASP A 110 0.46 13.98 13.96
CA ASP A 110 0.24 14.49 12.60
C ASP A 110 0.49 13.41 11.55
N VAL A 111 1.54 12.60 11.70
CA VAL A 111 1.84 11.46 10.83
C VAL A 111 0.78 10.37 10.99
N ALA A 112 0.38 10.06 12.23
CA ALA A 112 -0.65 9.07 12.53
C ALA A 112 -2.02 9.46 11.93
N ILE A 113 -2.37 10.74 12.02
CA ILE A 113 -3.59 11.30 11.41
C ILE A 113 -3.52 11.24 9.89
N ASP A 114 -2.37 11.57 9.28
CA ASP A 114 -2.19 11.47 7.83
C ASP A 114 -2.44 10.03 7.35
N VAL A 115 -1.91 9.02 8.04
CA VAL A 115 -2.14 7.60 7.74
C VAL A 115 -3.62 7.24 7.88
N LEU A 116 -4.26 7.61 9.00
CA LEU A 116 -5.68 7.32 9.25
C LEU A 116 -6.58 7.88 8.15
N VAL A 117 -6.38 9.15 7.80
CA VAL A 117 -7.19 9.84 6.78
C VAL A 117 -6.93 9.26 5.39
N PHE A 118 -5.70 8.87 5.10
CA PHE A 118 -5.35 8.26 3.84
C PHE A 118 -6.00 6.89 3.67
N ASP A 119 -5.91 6.02 4.69
CA ASP A 119 -6.54 4.69 4.65
C ASP A 119 -8.07 4.77 4.56
N TRP A 120 -8.69 5.72 5.28
CA TRP A 120 -10.11 6.04 5.13
C TRP A 120 -10.47 6.44 3.70
N TRP A 121 -9.64 7.28 3.10
CA TRP A 121 -9.85 7.75 1.72
C TRP A 121 -9.78 6.61 0.71
N LEU A 122 -8.80 5.73 0.85
CA LEU A 122 -8.58 4.60 -0.04
C LEU A 122 -9.44 3.37 0.29
N LYS A 123 -10.26 3.40 1.34
CA LYS A 123 -10.94 2.20 1.84
C LYS A 123 -9.96 1.05 2.09
N ASN A 124 -8.90 1.30 2.83
CA ASN A 124 -7.90 0.32 3.23
C ASN A 124 -8.13 -0.12 4.67
N GLU A 125 -8.77 -1.27 4.89
CA GLU A 125 -9.13 -1.80 6.21
C GLU A 125 -8.04 -2.66 6.84
N ASP A 126 -7.01 -3.05 6.08
CA ASP A 126 -6.00 -4.04 6.52
C ASP A 126 -4.95 -3.49 7.50
N ARG A 127 -5.08 -2.23 7.92
CA ARG A 127 -4.11 -1.61 8.84
C ARG A 127 -4.64 -1.58 10.27
N HIS A 128 -4.57 -2.73 10.96
CA HIS A 128 -5.13 -2.89 12.29
C HIS A 128 -4.07 -3.28 13.33
N LEU A 129 -4.21 -2.74 14.54
CA LEU A 129 -3.35 -3.08 15.67
C LEU A 129 -4.11 -2.93 16.98
N THR A 130 -4.22 -4.02 17.70
CA THR A 130 -4.79 -4.10 19.05
C THR A 130 -3.71 -4.46 20.06
N ASP A 131 -4.02 -4.42 21.35
CA ASP A 131 -3.09 -4.83 22.41
C ASP A 131 -2.68 -6.32 22.30
N SER A 132 -3.49 -7.12 21.60
CA SER A 132 -3.22 -8.53 21.33
C SER A 132 -2.41 -8.76 20.05
N GLY A 133 -2.02 -7.70 19.34
CA GLY A 133 -1.33 -7.74 18.03
C GLY A 133 -2.26 -7.39 16.88
N GLY A 134 -1.79 -7.59 15.66
CA GLY A 134 -2.55 -7.24 14.45
C GLY A 134 -1.72 -7.36 13.18
N ASN A 135 -2.10 -6.61 12.19
CA ASN A 135 -1.39 -6.43 10.92
C ASN A 135 -1.31 -4.92 10.64
N PRO A 136 -0.36 -4.19 11.27
CA PRO A 136 -0.33 -2.74 11.16
C PRO A 136 0.11 -2.28 9.77
N ASN A 137 0.82 -3.10 9.00
CA ASN A 137 1.41 -2.70 7.70
C ASN A 137 2.19 -1.38 7.80
N LEU A 138 2.83 -1.18 8.93
CA LEU A 138 3.64 -0.03 9.32
C LEU A 138 4.95 -0.54 9.89
N LEU A 139 6.05 0.07 9.49
CA LEU A 139 7.37 -0.21 10.02
C LEU A 139 7.86 0.99 10.83
N TRP A 140 8.51 0.70 11.95
CA TRP A 140 9.22 1.71 12.75
C TRP A 140 10.72 1.54 12.57
N ASP A 141 11.36 2.54 11.98
CA ASP A 141 12.82 2.61 11.90
C ASP A 141 13.37 3.19 13.20
N THR A 142 13.98 2.33 14.01
CA THR A 142 14.55 2.70 15.31
C THR A 142 15.80 3.56 15.19
N SER A 143 16.47 3.56 14.05
CA SER A 143 17.69 4.36 13.81
C SER A 143 17.37 5.83 13.50
N GLY A 144 16.27 6.08 12.81
CA GLY A 144 15.83 7.40 12.40
C GLY A 144 14.60 7.90 13.13
N GLU A 145 14.02 7.12 14.04
CA GLU A 145 12.75 7.41 14.72
C GLU A 145 11.65 7.81 13.72
N LYS A 146 11.49 7.01 12.66
CA LYS A 146 10.59 7.29 11.55
C LYS A 146 9.62 6.14 11.30
N LEU A 147 8.39 6.51 10.99
CA LEU A 147 7.41 5.60 10.45
C LEU A 147 7.66 5.36 8.96
N ALA A 148 7.45 4.13 8.50
CA ALA A 148 7.32 3.83 7.08
C ALA A 148 6.01 3.08 6.83
N VAL A 149 5.23 3.58 5.89
CA VAL A 149 3.96 2.98 5.46
C VAL A 149 4.22 2.00 4.34
N ILE A 150 3.68 0.79 4.48
CA ILE A 150 3.82 -0.29 3.50
C ILE A 150 2.48 -0.98 3.30
N ASP A 151 2.40 -1.82 2.28
CA ASP A 151 1.29 -2.74 2.00
C ASP A 151 -0.11 -2.10 1.89
N HIS A 152 -0.47 -1.76 0.66
CA HIS A 152 -1.79 -1.23 0.30
C HIS A 152 -2.57 -2.18 -0.63
N ASN A 153 -2.24 -3.47 -0.60
CA ASN A 153 -2.79 -4.46 -1.53
C ASN A 153 -4.31 -4.61 -1.42
N LEU A 154 -4.90 -4.28 -0.25
CA LEU A 154 -6.33 -4.31 0.00
C LEU A 154 -7.02 -2.95 -0.15
N ALA A 155 -6.32 -1.91 -0.60
CA ALA A 155 -6.95 -0.62 -0.90
C ALA A 155 -8.07 -0.75 -1.94
N PHE A 156 -8.98 0.21 -1.95
CA PHE A 156 -10.17 0.27 -2.81
C PHE A 156 -11.12 -0.92 -2.62
N ASP A 157 -11.25 -1.37 -1.37
CA ASP A 157 -12.07 -2.52 -1.03
C ASP A 157 -13.57 -2.21 -1.25
N PRO A 158 -14.28 -2.96 -2.10
CA PRO A 158 -15.72 -2.81 -2.26
C PRO A 158 -16.51 -3.21 -0.99
N ASP A 159 -15.94 -4.13 -0.19
CA ASP A 159 -16.56 -4.67 1.03
C ASP A 159 -16.11 -3.94 2.30
N PHE A 160 -15.43 -2.79 2.16
CA PHE A 160 -14.93 -1.96 3.26
C PHE A 160 -16.03 -1.70 4.31
N ASN A 161 -15.73 -2.07 5.54
CA ASN A 161 -16.66 -1.93 6.67
C ASN A 161 -16.22 -0.77 7.58
N VAL A 162 -17.06 0.25 7.70
CA VAL A 162 -16.80 1.46 8.48
C VAL A 162 -16.67 1.14 9.97
N GLU A 163 -17.52 0.28 10.53
CA GLU A 163 -17.49 -0.07 11.95
C GLU A 163 -16.19 -0.79 12.30
N ASN A 164 -15.81 -1.80 11.51
CA ASN A 164 -14.54 -2.51 11.70
C ASN A 164 -13.34 -1.57 11.59
N PHE A 165 -13.34 -0.66 10.60
CA PHE A 165 -12.28 0.33 10.44
C PHE A 165 -12.13 1.21 11.67
N LEU A 166 -13.24 1.75 12.20
CA LEU A 166 -13.23 2.62 13.37
C LEU A 166 -12.86 1.90 14.66
N GLU A 167 -13.14 0.59 14.75
CA GLU A 167 -12.81 -0.22 15.93
C GLU A 167 -11.34 -0.71 15.91
N SER A 168 -10.80 -1.04 14.73
CA SER A 168 -9.54 -1.79 14.64
C SER A 168 -8.38 -1.03 14.04
N HIS A 169 -8.61 0.05 13.28
CA HIS A 169 -7.52 0.80 12.66
C HIS A 169 -6.52 1.28 13.70
N VAL A 170 -5.23 1.09 13.42
CA VAL A 170 -4.12 1.36 14.33
C VAL A 170 -4.16 2.76 14.97
N PHE A 171 -4.69 3.76 14.27
CA PHE A 171 -4.83 5.14 14.74
C PHE A 171 -6.28 5.61 14.89
N ALA A 172 -7.25 4.69 15.02
CA ALA A 172 -8.67 5.02 15.15
C ALA A 172 -8.99 6.01 16.31
N HIS A 173 -8.20 5.96 17.39
CA HIS A 173 -8.34 6.85 18.54
C HIS A 173 -8.16 8.34 18.19
N LEU A 174 -7.55 8.66 17.06
CA LEU A 174 -7.36 10.03 16.55
C LEU A 174 -8.51 10.51 15.64
N TRP A 175 -9.52 9.66 15.38
CA TRP A 175 -10.63 9.95 14.47
C TRP A 175 -11.27 11.31 14.71
N ASN A 176 -11.65 11.60 15.96
CA ASN A 176 -12.34 12.82 16.31
C ASN A 176 -11.49 14.10 16.13
N ARG A 177 -10.17 13.98 16.07
CA ARG A 177 -9.28 15.13 15.81
C ARG A 177 -9.37 15.63 14.38
N VAL A 178 -9.85 14.80 13.47
CA VAL A 178 -10.06 15.15 12.06
C VAL A 178 -11.55 15.36 11.80
N PHE A 179 -12.34 14.34 12.03
CA PHE A 179 -13.75 14.31 11.63
C PHE A 179 -14.64 15.11 12.58
N GLY A 180 -14.18 15.42 13.77
CA GLY A 180 -14.82 16.36 14.71
C GLY A 180 -14.48 17.85 14.49
N ASP A 181 -13.48 18.17 13.64
CA ASP A 181 -13.02 19.55 13.41
C ASP A 181 -13.21 19.95 11.94
N HIS A 182 -14.07 20.93 11.71
CA HIS A 182 -14.39 21.40 10.36
C HIS A 182 -13.18 22.02 9.63
N ILE A 183 -12.27 22.69 10.35
CA ILE A 183 -11.09 23.33 9.75
C ILE A 183 -10.11 22.24 9.28
N VAL A 184 -9.91 21.23 10.12
CA VAL A 184 -9.04 20.09 9.79
C VAL A 184 -9.61 19.31 8.60
N ARG A 185 -10.92 19.03 8.60
CA ARG A 185 -11.60 18.39 7.45
C ARG A 185 -11.39 19.17 6.15
N LEU A 186 -11.54 20.50 6.19
CA LEU A 186 -11.34 21.34 5.01
C LEU A 186 -9.90 21.30 4.50
N ALA A 187 -8.92 21.28 5.40
CA ALA A 187 -7.51 21.16 5.05
C ALA A 187 -7.23 19.81 4.34
N TYR A 188 -7.73 18.70 4.89
CA TYR A 188 -7.59 17.38 4.25
C TYR A 188 -8.36 17.27 2.94
N LYS A 189 -9.58 17.82 2.85
CA LYS A 189 -10.33 17.88 1.58
C LYS A 189 -9.52 18.60 0.50
N THR A 190 -8.89 19.71 0.85
CA THR A 190 -8.03 20.48 -0.07
C THR A 190 -6.80 19.68 -0.49
N LYS A 191 -6.11 19.03 0.46
CA LYS A 191 -4.94 18.17 0.22
C LYS A 191 -5.30 17.02 -0.75
N MET A 192 -6.39 16.32 -0.51
CA MET A 192 -6.88 15.23 -1.37
C MET A 192 -7.20 15.71 -2.79
N ILE A 193 -7.90 16.86 -2.92
CA ILE A 193 -8.22 17.44 -4.24
C ILE A 193 -6.95 17.79 -5.01
N GLN A 194 -5.90 18.26 -4.33
CA GLN A 194 -4.60 18.53 -4.97
C GLN A 194 -3.95 17.24 -5.50
N VAL A 195 -3.98 16.16 -4.71
CA VAL A 195 -3.49 14.85 -5.14
C VAL A 195 -4.26 14.34 -6.37
N LEU A 196 -5.58 14.52 -6.39
CA LEU A 196 -6.43 14.11 -7.52
C LEU A 196 -6.06 14.79 -8.85
N ASN A 197 -5.39 15.93 -8.86
CA ASN A 197 -4.94 16.58 -10.09
C ASN A 197 -3.90 15.73 -10.85
N ARG A 198 -3.27 14.75 -10.19
CA ARG A 198 -2.30 13.84 -10.81
C ARG A 198 -2.87 12.49 -11.21
N LEU A 199 -4.16 12.27 -10.98
CA LEU A 199 -4.80 10.96 -11.13
C LEU A 199 -4.64 10.37 -12.53
N GLU A 200 -4.71 11.17 -13.59
CA GLU A 200 -4.47 10.70 -14.97
C GLU A 200 -3.02 10.27 -15.20
N THR A 201 -2.05 10.94 -14.57
CA THR A 201 -0.64 10.53 -14.61
C THR A 201 -0.44 9.19 -13.89
N VAL A 202 -1.07 9.02 -12.73
CA VAL A 202 -1.05 7.75 -11.99
C VAL A 202 -1.64 6.63 -12.85
N ARG A 203 -2.81 6.86 -13.46
CA ARG A 203 -3.45 5.90 -14.38
C ARG A 203 -2.53 5.47 -15.51
N ALA A 204 -1.92 6.44 -16.19
CA ALA A 204 -1.05 6.20 -17.33
C ALA A 204 0.23 5.44 -16.96
N SER A 205 0.64 5.46 -15.68
CA SER A 205 1.82 4.75 -15.18
C SER A 205 1.58 3.28 -14.83
N ILE A 206 0.32 2.83 -14.78
CA ILE A 206 -0.02 1.44 -14.48
C ILE A 206 0.33 0.57 -15.71
N PRO A 207 1.14 -0.50 -15.55
CA PRO A 207 1.42 -1.43 -16.64
C PRO A 207 0.15 -2.01 -17.26
N ASN A 208 0.03 -1.96 -18.58
CA ASN A 208 -1.14 -2.47 -19.27
C ASN A 208 -1.38 -3.96 -19.00
N SER A 209 -0.31 -4.75 -18.80
CA SER A 209 -0.39 -6.17 -18.46
C SER A 209 -1.05 -6.45 -17.10
N TRP A 210 -1.10 -5.48 -16.19
CA TRP A 210 -1.72 -5.67 -14.88
C TRP A 210 -3.25 -5.63 -14.91
N TRP A 211 -3.84 -5.05 -15.96
CA TRP A 211 -5.30 -5.01 -16.13
C TRP A 211 -5.89 -6.37 -16.56
N TRP A 212 -5.02 -7.37 -16.83
CA TRP A 212 -5.42 -8.67 -17.32
C TRP A 212 -4.79 -9.78 -16.48
N VAL A 213 -5.61 -10.70 -15.98
CA VAL A 213 -5.13 -11.91 -15.29
C VAL A 213 -4.67 -12.92 -16.35
N ASP A 214 -5.43 -13.05 -17.44
CA ASP A 214 -5.16 -13.94 -18.58
C ASP A 214 -5.80 -13.29 -19.83
N GLU A 215 -5.61 -13.90 -21.00
CA GLU A 215 -6.22 -13.44 -22.24
C GLU A 215 -7.75 -13.38 -22.11
N GLY A 216 -8.30 -12.18 -22.24
CA GLY A 216 -9.74 -11.91 -22.06
C GLY A 216 -10.27 -11.95 -20.62
N VAL A 217 -9.43 -12.18 -19.62
CA VAL A 217 -9.83 -12.20 -18.20
C VAL A 217 -9.31 -10.94 -17.50
N PRO A 218 -10.17 -9.94 -17.23
CA PRO A 218 -9.74 -8.70 -16.60
C PRO A 218 -9.35 -8.89 -15.14
N ALA A 219 -8.52 -7.99 -14.62
CA ALA A 219 -8.27 -7.86 -13.19
C ALA A 219 -9.57 -7.55 -12.44
N GLN A 220 -9.65 -7.99 -11.17
CA GLN A 220 -10.83 -7.79 -10.31
C GLN A 220 -10.90 -6.36 -9.74
N ILE A 221 -10.51 -5.38 -10.52
CA ILE A 221 -10.58 -3.96 -10.23
C ILE A 221 -10.62 -3.17 -11.53
N THR A 222 -11.35 -2.07 -11.55
CA THR A 222 -11.41 -1.17 -12.71
C THR A 222 -10.93 0.23 -12.32
N TRP A 223 -10.45 0.99 -13.31
CA TRP A 223 -10.10 2.37 -13.06
C TRP A 223 -11.28 3.22 -12.59
N ASP A 224 -12.46 2.96 -13.12
CA ASP A 224 -13.67 3.68 -12.72
C ASP A 224 -14.02 3.44 -11.23
N ALA A 225 -13.81 2.22 -10.72
CA ALA A 225 -14.00 1.91 -9.30
C ALA A 225 -12.98 2.64 -8.42
N ILE A 226 -11.70 2.70 -8.83
CA ILE A 226 -10.65 3.46 -8.15
C ILE A 226 -11.00 4.94 -8.12
N SER A 227 -11.30 5.52 -9.28
CA SER A 227 -11.65 6.93 -9.41
C SER A 227 -12.89 7.31 -8.59
N ALA A 228 -13.95 6.50 -8.65
CA ALA A 228 -15.16 6.71 -7.86
C ALA A 228 -14.89 6.64 -6.34
N CYS A 229 -14.01 5.73 -5.90
CA CYS A 229 -13.58 5.65 -4.50
C CYS A 229 -12.87 6.95 -4.07
N LEU A 230 -11.93 7.42 -4.86
CA LEU A 230 -11.15 8.62 -4.57
C LEU A 230 -11.97 9.91 -4.62
N ASP A 231 -12.91 10.02 -5.55
CA ASP A 231 -13.78 11.20 -5.69
C ASP A 231 -14.76 11.37 -4.51
N ARG A 232 -14.92 10.36 -3.64
CA ARG A 232 -15.74 10.47 -2.42
C ARG A 232 -15.34 11.65 -1.53
N CYS A 233 -14.06 12.01 -1.48
CA CYS A 233 -13.58 13.14 -0.66
C CYS A 233 -14.22 14.49 -1.01
N ARG A 234 -14.83 14.63 -2.19
CA ARG A 234 -15.54 15.84 -2.63
C ARG A 234 -16.92 15.97 -1.99
N ARG A 235 -17.52 14.88 -1.56
CA ARG A 235 -18.89 14.80 -1.05
C ARG A 235 -18.90 15.02 0.46
N ASP A 236 -19.98 15.55 0.97
CA ASP A 236 -20.12 15.86 2.40
C ASP A 236 -20.29 14.58 3.23
N ASP A 237 -20.97 13.55 2.71
CA ASP A 237 -21.14 12.25 3.37
C ASP A 237 -19.82 11.49 3.64
N PHE A 238 -18.74 11.83 2.95
CA PHE A 238 -17.41 11.34 3.25
C PHE A 238 -16.87 11.87 4.58
N TRP A 239 -17.28 13.07 4.97
CA TRP A 239 -16.78 13.80 6.14
C TRP A 239 -17.74 13.74 7.33
N ASP A 240 -19.02 13.49 7.10
CA ASP A 240 -20.07 13.46 8.11
C ASP A 240 -20.46 12.02 8.42
N ILE A 241 -19.60 11.34 9.21
CA ILE A 241 -19.86 9.99 9.69
C ILE A 241 -20.36 10.14 11.12
N SER A 242 -21.66 10.03 11.25
CA SER A 242 -22.40 10.04 12.53
C SER A 242 -22.52 8.65 13.11
#